data_9f1a5e99ec36a3578daa91b805929835
#
_entry.id   9f1a5e99ec36a3578daa91b805929835
#
_cell.length_a   1.000
_cell.length_b   1.000
_cell.length_c   1.000
_cell.angle_alpha   90.00
_cell.angle_beta   90.00
_cell.angle_gamma   90.00
#
_symmetry.space_group_name_H-M   'P 1'
#
loop_
_entity.id
_entity.type
_entity.pdbx_description
1 polymer ?
#
loop_
_entity_poly.entity_id
_entity_poly.type
_entity_poly.pdbx_seq_one_letter_code
_entity_poly.pdbx_strand_id
1 'polypeptide(L)'
;GALQTYLDKMIAYDQQQNPSDVYDTPNKDWQKHVIHLVGGVNLNEEILFNSQMNLMKNKIEGDDFGGKVHTVRQSSNDPIPPTRLQEITDRISNGVSMMTYYGHKGITNSGFEINIDEVQNWNNTGKYPLMLVNSCYNGDIFQAGSTSSSEYFVNVPNLGAIGYISAVSVSYHPYVGHYSNELYRQIGKLSYRSSIAHNMMK
;
A
#
# COMPACT_ATOMS: atom_id res chain seq x y z
N GLY A 1 -9.23 -22.71 -4.44
CA GLY A 1 -10.02 -21.72 -3.70
C GLY A 1 -9.14 -20.62 -3.14
N ALA A 2 -9.71 -19.54 -2.59
CA ALA A 2 -9.00 -18.32 -2.14
C ALA A 2 -7.80 -18.61 -1.21
N LEU A 3 -7.94 -19.55 -0.27
CA LEU A 3 -6.83 -19.95 0.62
C LEU A 3 -5.62 -20.49 -0.17
N GLN A 4 -5.87 -21.37 -1.15
CA GLN A 4 -4.77 -21.91 -1.96
C GLN A 4 -4.09 -20.79 -2.76
N THR A 5 -4.88 -19.92 -3.37
CA THR A 5 -4.36 -18.74 -4.09
C THR A 5 -3.44 -17.88 -3.20
N TYR A 6 -3.87 -17.64 -1.95
CA TYR A 6 -3.05 -16.85 -1.01
C TYR A 6 -1.77 -17.58 -0.61
N LEU A 7 -1.82 -18.87 -0.35
CA LEU A 7 -0.63 -19.68 -0.04
C LEU A 7 0.37 -19.69 -1.21
N ASP A 8 -0.11 -19.83 -2.45
CA ASP A 8 0.74 -19.77 -3.64
C ASP A 8 1.42 -18.38 -3.77
N LYS A 9 0.68 -17.31 -3.46
CA LYS A 9 1.25 -15.95 -3.41
C LYS A 9 2.33 -15.80 -2.32
N MET A 10 2.09 -16.34 -1.12
CA MET A 10 3.09 -16.31 -0.03
C MET A 10 4.39 -17.03 -0.44
N ILE A 11 4.26 -18.19 -1.09
CA ILE A 11 5.43 -18.94 -1.59
C ILE A 11 6.19 -18.10 -2.63
N ALA A 12 5.49 -17.54 -3.62
CA ALA A 12 6.10 -16.71 -4.64
C ALA A 12 6.78 -15.45 -4.05
N TYR A 13 6.16 -14.85 -3.03
CA TYR A 13 6.70 -13.70 -2.31
C TYR A 13 7.99 -14.05 -1.54
N ASP A 14 7.99 -15.18 -0.81
CA ASP A 14 9.16 -15.64 -0.07
C ASP A 14 10.32 -15.93 -1.02
N GLN A 15 10.07 -16.58 -2.15
CA GLN A 15 11.08 -16.86 -3.18
C GLN A 15 11.69 -15.58 -3.76
N GLN A 16 10.90 -14.51 -3.95
CA GLN A 16 11.41 -13.24 -4.44
C GLN A 16 12.17 -12.44 -3.37
N GLN A 17 11.85 -12.62 -2.10
CA GLN A 17 12.59 -12.00 -0.99
C GLN A 17 13.90 -12.69 -0.70
N ASN A 18 13.95 -14.01 -0.85
CA ASN A 18 15.06 -14.88 -0.51
C ASN A 18 15.62 -15.59 -1.75
N PRO A 19 16.09 -14.86 -2.78
CA PRO A 19 16.74 -15.48 -3.92
C PRO A 19 17.98 -16.24 -3.43
N SER A 20 18.36 -17.29 -4.17
CA SER A 20 19.51 -18.16 -3.83
C SER A 20 20.83 -17.40 -3.76
N ASP A 21 20.95 -16.27 -4.43
CA ASP A 21 22.09 -15.36 -4.33
C ASP A 21 21.80 -14.24 -3.31
N VAL A 22 22.38 -14.37 -2.14
CA VAL A 22 22.23 -13.43 -1.01
C VAL A 22 22.76 -12.02 -1.34
N TYR A 23 23.68 -11.92 -2.29
CA TYR A 23 24.34 -10.66 -2.66
C TYR A 23 23.72 -9.98 -3.88
N ASP A 24 22.64 -10.53 -4.43
CA ASP A 24 21.95 -9.94 -5.59
C ASP A 24 21.10 -8.71 -5.19
N THR A 25 21.80 -7.62 -4.88
CA THR A 25 21.20 -6.35 -4.48
C THR A 25 20.26 -5.78 -5.56
N PRO A 26 20.57 -5.81 -6.87
CA PRO A 26 19.66 -5.30 -7.91
C PRO A 26 18.29 -6.00 -7.89
N ASN A 27 18.25 -7.31 -7.69
CA ASN A 27 16.99 -8.06 -7.64
C ASN A 27 16.18 -7.81 -6.34
N LYS A 28 16.79 -7.19 -5.32
CA LYS A 28 16.15 -6.83 -4.05
C LYS A 28 15.80 -5.34 -3.93
N ASP A 29 16.21 -4.48 -4.86
CA ASP A 29 16.00 -3.03 -4.78
C ASP A 29 14.51 -2.67 -4.67
N TRP A 30 13.61 -3.45 -5.27
CA TRP A 30 12.16 -3.26 -5.17
C TRP A 30 11.64 -3.27 -3.72
N GLN A 31 12.32 -3.96 -2.79
CA GLN A 31 11.96 -4.02 -1.38
C GLN A 31 12.13 -2.66 -0.67
N LYS A 32 12.84 -1.73 -1.30
CA LYS A 32 13.05 -0.36 -0.81
C LYS A 32 12.11 0.65 -1.45
N HIS A 33 11.38 0.26 -2.49
CA HIS A 33 10.46 1.17 -3.17
C HIS A 33 9.10 1.20 -2.47
N VAL A 34 8.58 2.39 -2.28
CA VAL A 34 7.28 2.66 -1.65
C VAL A 34 6.50 3.65 -2.50
N ILE A 35 5.20 3.42 -2.67
CA ILE A 35 4.29 4.37 -3.33
C ILE A 35 3.39 5.02 -2.28
N HIS A 36 3.33 6.33 -2.30
CA HIS A 36 2.36 7.13 -1.56
C HIS A 36 1.34 7.75 -2.52
N LEU A 37 0.06 7.49 -2.30
CA LEU A 37 -1.06 8.04 -3.04
C LEU A 37 -1.83 8.98 -2.11
N VAL A 38 -1.83 10.28 -2.44
CA VAL A 38 -2.48 11.33 -1.64
C VAL A 38 -3.69 11.84 -2.41
N GLY A 39 -4.91 11.58 -1.90
CA GLY A 39 -6.17 11.98 -2.54
C GLY A 39 -6.96 12.93 -1.66
N GLY A 40 -7.18 14.16 -2.11
CA GLY A 40 -8.11 15.12 -1.51
C GLY A 40 -9.16 15.57 -2.51
N VAL A 41 -10.35 15.94 -2.04
CA VAL A 41 -11.41 16.51 -2.90
C VAL A 41 -11.16 17.98 -3.24
N ASN A 42 -10.17 18.58 -2.57
CA ASN A 42 -9.70 19.95 -2.81
C ASN A 42 -8.24 20.10 -2.35
N LEU A 43 -7.64 21.24 -2.69
CA LEU A 43 -6.24 21.53 -2.38
C LEU A 43 -5.93 21.52 -0.87
N ASN A 44 -6.86 21.99 -0.02
CA ASN A 44 -6.62 22.07 1.42
C ASN A 44 -6.52 20.66 2.04
N GLU A 45 -7.39 19.76 1.63
CA GLU A 45 -7.35 18.36 2.07
C GLU A 45 -6.11 17.65 1.53
N GLU A 46 -5.77 17.85 0.27
CA GLU A 46 -4.56 17.29 -0.32
C GLU A 46 -3.32 17.74 0.47
N ILE A 47 -3.21 19.02 0.82
CA ILE A 47 -2.11 19.55 1.64
C ILE A 47 -2.10 18.88 3.01
N LEU A 48 -3.26 18.73 3.67
CA LEU A 48 -3.37 18.09 4.97
C LEU A 48 -2.93 16.63 4.91
N PHE A 49 -3.43 15.86 3.96
CA PHE A 49 -3.09 14.44 3.82
C PHE A 49 -1.63 14.26 3.42
N ASN A 50 -1.12 15.11 2.53
CA ASN A 50 0.28 15.11 2.15
C ASN A 50 1.21 15.42 3.33
N SER A 51 0.80 16.26 4.28
CA SER A 51 1.59 16.52 5.49
C SER A 51 1.79 15.25 6.33
N GLN A 52 0.75 14.43 6.49
CA GLN A 52 0.83 13.14 7.17
C GLN A 52 1.71 12.15 6.39
N MET A 53 1.56 12.10 5.08
CA MET A 53 2.37 11.23 4.21
C MET A 53 3.85 11.61 4.23
N ASN A 54 4.17 12.90 4.35
CA ASN A 54 5.56 13.36 4.50
C ASN A 54 6.19 12.91 5.82
N LEU A 55 5.42 12.86 6.92
CA LEU A 55 5.92 12.30 8.18
C LEU A 55 6.27 10.81 8.04
N MET A 56 5.45 10.05 7.33
CA MET A 56 5.70 8.64 7.02
C MET A 56 6.90 8.48 6.07
N LYS A 57 6.95 9.28 5.01
CA LYS A 57 8.06 9.30 4.05
C LYS A 57 9.40 9.51 4.75
N ASN A 58 9.51 10.52 5.62
CA ASN A 58 10.75 10.81 6.33
C ASN A 58 11.24 9.64 7.20
N LYS A 59 10.31 8.84 7.73
CA LYS A 59 10.67 7.65 8.54
C LYS A 59 11.22 6.52 7.69
N ILE A 60 10.64 6.30 6.51
CA ILE A 60 11.02 5.18 5.65
C ILE A 60 12.23 5.51 4.78
N GLU A 61 12.45 6.79 4.44
CA GLU A 61 13.65 7.25 3.73
C GLU A 61 14.84 7.50 4.67
N GLY A 62 14.64 7.38 5.99
CA GLY A 62 15.72 7.47 6.96
C GLY A 62 16.75 6.34 6.84
N ASP A 63 17.93 6.53 7.42
CA ASP A 63 19.10 5.68 7.29
C ASP A 63 18.85 4.22 7.72
N ASP A 64 17.96 4.00 8.69
CA ASP A 64 17.66 2.67 9.22
C ASP A 64 17.01 1.75 8.17
N PHE A 65 16.09 2.30 7.36
CA PHE A 65 15.43 1.53 6.30
C PHE A 65 15.99 1.85 4.90
N GLY A 66 16.25 3.12 4.60
CA GLY A 66 16.79 3.56 3.30
C GLY A 66 15.81 3.36 2.15
N GLY A 67 14.53 3.62 2.38
CA GLY A 67 13.48 3.50 1.37
C GLY A 67 13.54 4.60 0.32
N LYS A 68 12.81 4.40 -0.77
CA LYS A 68 12.65 5.34 -1.88
C LYS A 68 11.15 5.56 -2.10
N VAL A 69 10.62 6.68 -1.62
CA VAL A 69 9.18 6.97 -1.69
C VAL A 69 8.83 7.77 -2.92
N HIS A 70 7.96 7.22 -3.74
CA HIS A 70 7.32 7.93 -4.84
C HIS A 70 5.93 8.41 -4.42
N THR A 71 5.72 9.73 -4.38
CA THR A 71 4.44 10.33 -3.97
C THR A 71 3.67 10.84 -5.19
N VAL A 72 2.44 10.35 -5.36
CA VAL A 72 1.48 10.83 -6.35
C VAL A 72 0.35 11.55 -5.62
N ARG A 73 0.02 12.75 -6.06
CA ARG A 73 -0.93 13.65 -5.39
C ARG A 73 -2.08 14.03 -6.32
N GLN A 74 -3.27 14.10 -5.77
CA GLN A 74 -4.47 14.56 -6.47
C GLN A 74 -5.30 15.45 -5.53
N SER A 75 -5.75 16.59 -6.04
CA SER A 75 -6.51 17.60 -5.30
C SER A 75 -7.89 17.86 -5.91
N SER A 76 -8.40 16.93 -6.69
CA SER A 76 -9.73 17.02 -7.32
C SER A 76 -10.38 15.65 -7.42
N ASN A 77 -11.69 15.65 -7.71
CA ASN A 77 -12.45 14.43 -7.99
C ASN A 77 -12.37 13.99 -9.47
N ASP A 78 -11.51 14.63 -10.26
CA ASP A 78 -11.35 14.24 -11.66
C ASP A 78 -10.68 12.86 -11.76
N PRO A 79 -10.96 12.10 -12.82
CA PRO A 79 -10.24 10.86 -13.08
C PRO A 79 -8.72 11.07 -13.16
N ILE A 80 -7.96 10.11 -12.65
CA ILE A 80 -6.50 10.15 -12.77
C ILE A 80 -6.13 10.17 -14.27
N PRO A 81 -5.27 11.10 -14.72
CA PRO A 81 -4.82 11.10 -16.10
C PRO A 81 -4.18 9.75 -16.49
N PRO A 82 -4.48 9.20 -17.68
CA PRO A 82 -3.96 7.89 -18.10
C PRO A 82 -2.44 7.76 -18.00
N THR A 83 -1.70 8.83 -18.28
CA THR A 83 -0.23 8.86 -18.18
C THR A 83 0.25 8.66 -16.73
N ARG A 84 -0.44 9.24 -15.76
CA ARG A 84 -0.12 9.09 -14.33
C ARG A 84 -0.51 7.70 -13.84
N LEU A 85 -1.64 7.18 -14.31
CA LEU A 85 -2.06 5.82 -14.00
C LEU A 85 -1.05 4.79 -14.52
N GLN A 86 -0.56 4.98 -15.76
CA GLN A 86 0.48 4.14 -16.34
C GLN A 86 1.77 4.20 -15.53
N GLU A 87 2.18 5.39 -15.07
CA GLU A 87 3.36 5.53 -14.21
C GLU A 87 3.23 4.73 -12.91
N ILE A 88 2.07 4.77 -12.26
CA ILE A 88 1.79 3.99 -11.04
C ILE A 88 1.87 2.49 -11.37
N THR A 89 1.22 2.06 -12.44
CA THR A 89 1.19 0.66 -12.91
C THR A 89 2.60 0.13 -13.21
N ASP A 90 3.41 0.91 -13.89
CA ASP A 90 4.80 0.55 -14.22
C ASP A 90 5.66 0.38 -12.95
N ARG A 91 5.49 1.28 -11.96
CA ARG A 91 6.19 1.18 -10.68
C ARG A 91 5.79 -0.07 -9.91
N ILE A 92 4.50 -0.39 -9.86
CA ILE A 92 4.00 -1.60 -9.21
C ILE A 92 4.54 -2.84 -9.91
N SER A 93 4.53 -2.86 -11.24
CA SER A 93 5.04 -3.97 -12.05
C SER A 93 6.54 -4.19 -11.87
N ASN A 94 7.31 -3.12 -11.70
CA ASN A 94 8.74 -3.21 -11.37
C ASN A 94 8.99 -3.71 -9.93
N GLY A 95 8.00 -3.58 -9.07
CA GLY A 95 7.99 -4.01 -7.70
C GLY A 95 8.07 -2.86 -6.70
N VAL A 96 7.21 -2.94 -5.69
CA VAL A 96 7.20 -2.05 -4.53
C VAL A 96 6.91 -2.87 -3.27
N SER A 97 7.54 -2.51 -2.15
CA SER A 97 7.32 -3.20 -0.87
C SER A 97 6.05 -2.73 -0.16
N MET A 98 5.70 -1.46 -0.32
CA MET A 98 4.52 -0.85 0.30
C MET A 98 3.81 0.11 -0.64
N MET A 99 2.48 0.14 -0.52
CA MET A 99 1.63 1.18 -1.09
C MET A 99 0.79 1.77 0.03
N THR A 100 0.87 3.08 0.21
CA THR A 100 0.00 3.77 1.19
C THR A 100 -0.89 4.77 0.48
N TYR A 101 -2.18 4.63 0.70
CA TYR A 101 -3.18 5.60 0.28
C TYR A 101 -3.65 6.42 1.49
N TYR A 102 -3.83 7.72 1.30
CA TYR A 102 -4.47 8.60 2.26
C TYR A 102 -5.48 9.49 1.55
N GLY A 103 -6.76 9.32 1.87
CA GLY A 103 -7.84 10.02 1.18
C GLY A 103 -9.22 9.55 1.58
N HIS A 104 -10.20 9.91 0.77
CA HIS A 104 -11.58 9.49 0.96
C HIS A 104 -11.90 8.23 0.17
N LYS A 105 -12.81 7.39 0.69
CA LYS A 105 -13.60 6.45 -0.08
C LYS A 105 -14.98 7.07 -0.24
N GLY A 106 -15.30 7.59 -1.41
CA GLY A 106 -16.64 8.05 -1.74
C GLY A 106 -17.48 6.91 -2.33
N ILE A 107 -18.78 6.92 -2.08
CA ILE A 107 -19.78 6.10 -2.80
C ILE A 107 -19.81 6.54 -4.27
N THR A 108 -19.35 7.74 -4.58
CA THR A 108 -19.26 8.33 -5.91
C THR A 108 -18.06 9.27 -5.98
N ASN A 109 -17.02 8.86 -6.73
CA ASN A 109 -16.03 9.73 -7.35
C ASN A 109 -15.21 10.65 -6.41
N SER A 110 -14.53 10.14 -5.41
CA SER A 110 -13.60 10.99 -4.66
C SER A 110 -12.26 10.33 -4.39
N GLY A 111 -11.25 10.81 -5.05
CA GLY A 111 -9.87 10.45 -4.81
C GLY A 111 -9.31 9.43 -5.80
N PHE A 112 -8.12 8.93 -5.49
CA PHE A 112 -7.52 7.84 -6.24
C PHE A 112 -8.35 6.57 -6.11
N GLU A 113 -9.31 6.34 -7.00
CA GLU A 113 -9.84 5.01 -7.20
C GLU A 113 -8.79 4.22 -8.01
N ILE A 114 -8.01 3.40 -7.32
CA ILE A 114 -7.36 2.30 -8.01
C ILE A 114 -8.48 1.30 -8.28
N ASN A 115 -9.02 1.37 -9.48
CA ASN A 115 -10.08 0.49 -9.91
C ASN A 115 -9.57 -0.95 -9.85
N ILE A 116 -10.43 -1.87 -9.42
CA ILE A 116 -10.16 -3.32 -9.42
C ILE A 116 -9.68 -3.80 -10.80
N ASP A 117 -10.21 -3.24 -11.88
CA ASP A 117 -9.81 -3.57 -13.25
C ASP A 117 -8.35 -3.20 -13.56
N GLU A 118 -7.78 -2.24 -12.86
CA GLU A 118 -6.39 -1.83 -13.06
C GLU A 118 -5.39 -2.82 -12.49
N VAL A 119 -5.77 -3.58 -11.47
CA VAL A 119 -4.94 -4.64 -10.88
C VAL A 119 -4.60 -5.71 -11.91
N GLN A 120 -5.47 -5.95 -12.89
CA GLN A 120 -5.21 -6.88 -13.99
C GLN A 120 -4.05 -6.44 -14.89
N ASN A 121 -3.69 -5.16 -14.86
CA ASN A 121 -2.56 -4.61 -15.61
C ASN A 121 -1.24 -4.66 -14.82
N TRP A 122 -1.29 -5.03 -13.53
CA TRP A 122 -0.09 -5.15 -12.72
C TRP A 122 0.66 -6.44 -13.05
N ASN A 123 1.91 -6.32 -13.37
CA ASN A 123 2.78 -7.49 -13.59
C ASN A 123 3.72 -7.64 -12.38
N ASN A 124 3.14 -7.88 -11.18
CA ASN A 124 3.89 -7.85 -9.92
C ASN A 124 4.00 -9.21 -9.23
N THR A 125 3.98 -10.30 -9.98
CA THR A 125 4.10 -11.66 -9.43
C THR A 125 5.34 -11.80 -8.54
N GLY A 126 5.13 -12.23 -7.30
CA GLY A 126 6.17 -12.37 -6.27
C GLY A 126 6.59 -11.06 -5.61
N LYS A 127 6.33 -9.90 -6.21
CA LYS A 127 6.67 -8.56 -5.68
C LYS A 127 5.43 -7.84 -5.16
N TYR A 128 4.71 -8.50 -4.27
CA TYR A 128 3.42 -8.00 -3.77
C TYR A 128 3.61 -6.97 -2.65
N PRO A 129 3.10 -5.73 -2.78
CA PRO A 129 3.18 -4.75 -1.70
C PRO A 129 2.31 -5.11 -0.49
N LEU A 130 2.72 -4.63 0.69
CA LEU A 130 1.80 -4.40 1.79
C LEU A 130 1.01 -3.11 1.50
N MET A 131 -0.30 -3.20 1.42
CA MET A 131 -1.16 -2.03 1.25
C MET A 131 -1.63 -1.49 2.60
N LEU A 132 -1.46 -0.18 2.80
CA LEU A 132 -2.01 0.57 3.92
C LEU A 132 -2.99 1.63 3.38
N VAL A 133 -4.27 1.47 3.64
CA VAL A 133 -5.31 2.31 3.04
C VAL A 133 -6.06 3.09 4.12
N ASN A 134 -5.69 4.36 4.24
CA ASN A 134 -6.27 5.30 5.19
C ASN A 134 -7.49 5.99 4.58
N SER A 135 -8.60 5.26 4.58
CA SER A 135 -9.91 5.76 4.17
C SER A 135 -11.02 4.92 4.80
N CYS A 136 -12.27 5.39 4.68
CA CYS A 136 -13.42 4.71 5.27
C CYS A 136 -13.75 3.40 4.53
N TYR A 137 -14.20 2.37 5.25
CA TYR A 137 -14.83 1.13 4.75
C TYR A 137 -14.00 0.28 3.75
N ASN A 138 -12.74 0.57 3.48
CA ASN A 138 -11.94 -0.21 2.53
C ASN A 138 -11.57 -1.62 3.02
N GLY A 139 -11.63 -1.83 4.33
CA GLY A 139 -11.42 -3.13 4.96
C GLY A 139 -12.71 -3.83 5.39
N ASP A 140 -13.88 -3.36 4.96
CA ASP A 140 -15.16 -3.94 5.39
C ASP A 140 -15.43 -5.27 4.66
N ILE A 141 -15.02 -6.35 5.32
CA ILE A 141 -15.22 -7.73 4.87
C ILE A 141 -16.53 -8.35 5.38
N PHE A 142 -17.34 -7.59 6.11
CA PHE A 142 -18.55 -8.10 6.77
C PHE A 142 -19.82 -7.92 5.93
N GLN A 143 -19.71 -7.34 4.74
CA GLN A 143 -20.86 -7.15 3.85
C GLN A 143 -21.15 -8.44 3.06
N ALA A 144 -22.25 -9.09 3.39
CA ALA A 144 -22.68 -10.30 2.69
C ALA A 144 -22.96 -10.00 1.20
N GLY A 145 -22.41 -10.85 0.33
CA GLY A 145 -22.66 -10.77 -1.12
C GLY A 145 -21.85 -9.75 -1.89
N SER A 146 -20.90 -9.07 -1.24
CA SER A 146 -19.92 -8.20 -1.91
C SER A 146 -18.48 -8.59 -1.54
N THR A 147 -17.57 -8.43 -2.47
CA THR A 147 -16.13 -8.59 -2.22
C THR A 147 -15.55 -7.23 -1.89
N SER A 148 -14.94 -7.09 -0.72
CA SER A 148 -14.26 -5.85 -0.34
C SER A 148 -12.98 -5.65 -1.16
N SER A 149 -12.51 -4.39 -1.25
CA SER A 149 -11.22 -4.11 -1.90
C SER A 149 -10.09 -4.90 -1.25
N SER A 150 -10.09 -5.01 0.09
CA SER A 150 -9.07 -5.77 0.82
C SER A 150 -9.03 -7.24 0.43
N GLU A 151 -10.20 -7.89 0.31
CA GLU A 151 -10.30 -9.29 -0.14
C GLU A 151 -9.83 -9.47 -1.57
N TYR A 152 -10.24 -8.56 -2.46
CA TYR A 152 -9.85 -8.63 -3.86
C TYR A 152 -8.34 -8.54 -4.04
N PHE A 153 -7.70 -7.48 -3.53
CA PHE A 153 -6.25 -7.26 -3.69
C PHE A 153 -5.41 -8.40 -3.09
N VAL A 154 -5.87 -9.00 -2.00
CA VAL A 154 -5.15 -10.10 -1.35
C VAL A 154 -5.38 -11.43 -2.06
N ASN A 155 -6.58 -11.68 -2.59
CA ASN A 155 -6.96 -12.98 -3.14
C ASN A 155 -6.84 -13.08 -4.67
N VAL A 156 -6.55 -11.99 -5.40
CA VAL A 156 -6.32 -12.07 -6.84
C VAL A 156 -5.06 -12.92 -7.13
N PRO A 157 -5.16 -13.92 -8.03
CA PRO A 157 -4.04 -14.82 -8.30
C PRO A 157 -2.87 -14.09 -8.96
N ASN A 158 -1.66 -14.31 -8.47
CA ASN A 158 -0.39 -13.83 -9.03
C ASN A 158 -0.22 -12.30 -9.16
N LEU A 159 -1.16 -11.53 -8.63
CA LEU A 159 -1.21 -10.07 -8.71
C LEU A 159 -1.61 -9.47 -7.35
N GLY A 160 -1.70 -8.13 -7.29
CA GLY A 160 -2.25 -7.41 -6.15
C GLY A 160 -1.28 -7.28 -4.98
N ALA A 161 -1.73 -7.58 -3.77
CA ALA A 161 -1.01 -7.33 -2.52
C ALA A 161 -0.79 -8.60 -1.70
N ILE A 162 0.26 -8.60 -0.87
CA ILE A 162 0.51 -9.69 0.10
C ILE A 162 -0.28 -9.49 1.38
N GLY A 163 -0.65 -8.27 1.69
CA GLY A 163 -1.46 -7.92 2.86
C GLY A 163 -2.14 -6.57 2.66
N TYR A 164 -3.22 -6.36 3.40
CA TYR A 164 -4.03 -5.15 3.30
C TYR A 164 -4.46 -4.68 4.69
N ILE A 165 -4.09 -3.47 5.05
CA ILE A 165 -4.45 -2.84 6.33
C ILE A 165 -5.36 -1.67 6.03
N SER A 166 -6.57 -1.67 6.59
CA SER A 166 -7.55 -0.59 6.38
C SER A 166 -8.62 -0.60 7.46
N ALA A 167 -9.37 0.50 7.55
CA ALA A 167 -10.52 0.61 8.43
C ALA A 167 -11.71 -0.20 7.88
N VAL A 168 -12.40 -0.92 8.78
CA VAL A 168 -13.65 -1.66 8.47
C VAL A 168 -14.89 -0.78 8.56
N SER A 169 -14.75 0.46 9.06
CA SER A 169 -15.84 1.41 9.30
C SER A 169 -15.40 2.82 8.90
N VAL A 170 -16.17 3.83 9.32
CA VAL A 170 -15.77 5.24 9.19
C VAL A 170 -14.43 5.45 9.88
N SER A 171 -13.51 6.08 9.20
CA SER A 171 -12.20 6.44 9.74
C SER A 171 -12.06 7.96 9.84
N TYR A 172 -11.47 8.40 10.95
CA TYR A 172 -11.16 9.81 11.19
C TYR A 172 -9.68 10.05 10.93
N HIS A 173 -9.36 10.99 10.05
CA HIS A 173 -8.02 11.26 9.57
C HIS A 173 -6.95 11.40 10.67
N PRO A 174 -7.16 12.09 11.79
CA PRO A 174 -6.17 12.16 12.86
C PRO A 174 -5.79 10.80 13.44
N TYR A 175 -6.77 9.90 13.62
CA TYR A 175 -6.52 8.59 14.23
C TYR A 175 -5.81 7.64 13.29
N VAL A 176 -6.27 7.56 12.02
CA VAL A 176 -5.60 6.72 11.02
C VAL A 176 -4.21 7.28 10.69
N GLY A 177 -4.03 8.59 10.72
CA GLY A 177 -2.73 9.22 10.57
C GLY A 177 -1.77 8.86 11.70
N HIS A 178 -2.24 8.86 12.94
CA HIS A 178 -1.44 8.43 14.09
C HIS A 178 -1.04 6.95 14.00
N TYR A 179 -2.00 6.08 13.72
CA TYR A 179 -1.75 4.64 13.51
C TYR A 179 -0.71 4.40 12.42
N SER A 180 -0.89 5.02 11.26
CA SER A 180 -0.01 4.87 10.10
C SER A 180 1.39 5.38 10.37
N ASN A 181 1.50 6.53 11.06
CA ASN A 181 2.78 7.08 11.47
C ASN A 181 3.53 6.16 12.43
N GLU A 182 2.82 5.49 13.34
CA GLU A 182 3.43 4.52 14.25
C GLU A 182 3.85 3.25 13.50
N LEU A 183 3.01 2.72 12.59
CA LEU A 183 3.37 1.59 11.74
C LEU A 183 4.66 1.87 10.97
N TYR A 184 4.76 3.03 10.32
CA TYR A 184 5.97 3.44 9.59
C TYR A 184 7.19 3.59 10.50
N ARG A 185 6.99 4.08 11.73
CA ARG A 185 8.06 4.16 12.73
C ARG A 185 8.59 2.79 13.11
N GLN A 186 7.73 1.77 13.21
CA GLN A 186 8.15 0.41 13.52
C GLN A 186 8.84 -0.26 12.33
N ILE A 187 8.34 -0.06 11.12
CA ILE A 187 8.98 -0.57 9.90
C ILE A 187 10.36 0.06 9.71
N GLY A 188 10.48 1.38 9.89
CA GLY A 188 11.72 2.12 9.71
C GLY A 188 12.82 1.77 10.71
N LYS A 189 12.50 1.18 11.86
CA LYS A 189 13.49 0.89 12.92
C LYS A 189 14.33 -0.36 12.70
N LEU A 190 14.03 -1.20 11.71
CA LEU A 190 14.75 -2.47 11.47
C LEU A 190 15.09 -3.25 12.74
N SER A 191 14.08 -3.70 13.48
CA SER A 191 14.32 -4.54 14.65
C SER A 191 14.48 -6.00 14.25
N TYR A 192 15.69 -6.52 14.29
CA TYR A 192 16.01 -7.92 13.99
C TYR A 192 15.28 -8.95 14.86
N ARG A 193 14.71 -8.56 15.99
CA ARG A 193 14.26 -9.51 17.02
C ARG A 193 12.79 -9.43 17.36
N SER A 194 12.02 -8.51 16.79
CA SER A 194 10.60 -8.37 17.09
C SER A 194 9.78 -8.14 15.83
N SER A 195 8.65 -8.81 15.73
CA SER A 195 7.72 -8.55 14.64
C SER A 195 7.13 -7.14 14.73
N ILE A 196 6.71 -6.58 13.60
CA ILE A 196 5.98 -5.30 13.56
C ILE A 196 4.77 -5.37 14.50
N ALA A 197 4.01 -6.46 14.48
CA ALA A 197 2.85 -6.66 15.35
C ALA A 197 3.22 -6.56 16.85
N HIS A 198 4.31 -7.18 17.27
CA HIS A 198 4.78 -7.10 18.65
C HIS A 198 5.16 -5.66 19.04
N ASN A 199 5.81 -4.93 18.16
CA ASN A 199 6.20 -3.54 18.40
C ASN A 199 4.99 -2.58 18.42
N MET A 200 3.94 -2.88 17.65
CA MET A 200 2.70 -2.10 17.66
C MET A 200 1.85 -2.31 18.92
N MET A 201 2.03 -3.41 19.62
CA MET A 201 1.31 -3.72 20.88
C MET A 201 1.95 -3.13 22.14
N LYS A 202 3.12 -2.54 22.06
CA LYS A 202 3.80 -1.82 23.15
C LYS A 202 3.42 -0.35 23.16
#